data_2dc05cf88ce34d8d438421456e4b8614
#
_entry.id   2dc05cf88ce34d8d438421456e4b8614
#
_cell.length_a   1.000
_cell.length_b   1.000
_cell.length_c   1.000
_cell.angle_alpha   90.00
_cell.angle_beta   90.00
_cell.angle_gamma   90.00
#
_symmetry.space_group_name_H-M   'P 1'
#
loop_
_entity.id
_entity.type
_entity.pdbx_description
1 polymer ?
#
loop_
_entity_poly.entity_id
_entity_poly.type
_entity_poly.pdbx_seq_one_letter_code
_entity_poly.pdbx_strand_id
1 'polypeptide(L)'
;KEDIRFLSLGRTASASRSGNKTTTYTSSSGAKLWSVTVTGNFSYVKGKSSKCTSSSVSAVSYSASWKISNKSSSKSGNTATASATVLQYSGTRPVNSVTRKVSLTCDVNGILS
;
A
#
# COMPACT_ATOMS: atom_id res chain seq x y z
N LYS A 1 -1.23 -8.89 -43.55
CA LYS A 1 -1.09 -8.82 -43.03
C LYS A 1 -1.16 -8.87 -42.18
N GLU A 2 -1.31 -8.94 -41.74
CA GLU A 2 -1.19 -9.04 -40.94
C GLU A 2 -1.15 -8.94 -40.13
N ASP A 3 -1.28 -8.68 -39.87
CA ASP A 3 -1.18 -8.56 -39.05
C ASP A 3 -1.08 -8.14 -38.18
N ILE A 4 -1.07 -7.75 -37.95
CA ILE A 4 -0.96 -7.34 -37.03
C ILE A 4 -1.63 -7.40 -36.26
N ARG A 5 -2.22 -7.50 -35.91
CA ARG A 5 -2.76 -7.72 -35.02
C ARG A 5 -2.63 -8.68 -34.43
N PHE A 6 -2.31 -9.11 -34.43
CA PHE A 6 -2.09 -10.10 -33.80
C PHE A 6 -1.32 -10.13 -33.19
N LEU A 7 -0.99 -9.33 -33.53
CA LEU A 7 -0.36 -9.17 -32.86
C LEU A 7 -0.55 -8.93 -31.65
N SER A 8 -0.98 -8.33 -31.47
CA SER A 8 -1.32 -8.09 -30.15
C SER A 8 -2.22 -9.01 -29.65
N LEU A 9 -2.67 -9.69 -30.47
CA LEU A 9 -3.54 -10.58 -30.18
C LEU A 9 -3.01 -11.65 -29.53
N GLY A 10 -2.46 -12.39 -30.14
CA GLY A 10 -1.98 -13.58 -29.62
C GLY A 10 -1.24 -13.43 -28.37
N ARG A 11 -0.67 -12.33 -28.18
CA ARG A 11 -0.03 -12.19 -26.93
C ARG A 11 -1.06 -11.81 -25.89
N THR A 12 -0.89 -12.35 -24.76
CA THR A 12 -1.70 -12.01 -23.64
C THR A 12 -1.25 -10.66 -23.16
N ALA A 13 -2.09 -9.70 -23.29
CA ALA A 13 -1.75 -8.36 -22.86
C ALA A 13 -1.72 -8.28 -21.36
N SER A 14 -0.63 -7.81 -20.82
CA SER A 14 -0.60 -7.48 -19.42
C SER A 14 -1.31 -6.14 -19.22
N ALA A 15 -1.98 -6.01 -18.11
CA ALA A 15 -2.63 -4.76 -17.73
C ALA A 15 -2.01 -4.23 -16.46
N SER A 16 -2.19 -2.97 -16.21
CA SER A 16 -1.67 -2.32 -15.03
C SER A 16 -2.81 -1.89 -14.13
N ARG A 17 -2.59 -1.96 -12.84
CA ARG A 17 -3.54 -1.49 -11.84
C ARG A 17 -2.77 -0.81 -10.73
N SER A 18 -3.23 0.33 -10.30
CA SER A 18 -2.64 1.00 -9.15
C SER A 18 -3.73 1.37 -8.17
N GLY A 19 -3.37 1.45 -6.92
CA GLY A 19 -4.31 1.83 -5.88
C GLY A 19 -3.60 2.06 -4.57
N ASN A 20 -4.38 2.42 -3.58
CA ASN A 20 -3.85 2.63 -2.25
C ASN A 20 -4.85 2.15 -1.23
N LYS A 21 -4.35 1.92 -0.02
CA LYS A 21 -5.15 1.49 1.09
C LYS A 21 -4.63 2.19 2.33
N THR A 22 -5.53 2.81 3.08
CA THR A 22 -5.16 3.59 4.25
C THR A 22 -5.75 2.97 5.50
N THR A 23 -4.92 2.87 6.54
CA THR A 23 -5.37 2.51 7.86
C THR A 23 -5.21 3.74 8.75
N THR A 24 -6.29 4.14 9.39
CA THR A 24 -6.28 5.30 10.27
C THR A 24 -6.47 4.85 11.71
N TYR A 25 -5.65 5.39 12.59
CA TYR A 25 -5.78 5.13 14.01
C TYR A 25 -6.48 6.27 14.67
N THR A 26 -7.44 5.92 15.51
CA THR A 26 -8.26 6.91 16.22
C THR A 26 -8.17 6.68 17.71
N SER A 27 -8.41 7.75 18.47
CA SER A 27 -8.49 7.65 19.91
C SER A 27 -9.83 7.06 20.32
N SER A 28 -9.99 6.77 21.61
CA SER A 28 -11.25 6.27 22.11
C SER A 28 -12.42 7.25 21.92
N SER A 29 -12.10 8.53 21.75
CA SER A 29 -13.10 9.55 21.46
C SER A 29 -13.40 9.71 19.97
N GLY A 30 -12.71 8.95 19.11
CA GLY A 30 -12.91 9.01 17.67
C GLY A 30 -12.03 10.03 16.95
N ALA A 31 -11.15 10.72 17.65
CA ALA A 31 -10.25 11.68 17.00
C ALA A 31 -9.13 10.96 16.28
N LYS A 32 -8.81 11.41 15.07
CA LYS A 32 -7.73 10.80 14.29
C LYS A 32 -6.39 11.11 14.94
N LEU A 33 -5.57 10.08 15.12
CA LEU A 33 -4.24 10.20 15.67
C LEU A 33 -3.18 10.18 14.58
N TRP A 34 -3.25 9.20 13.71
CA TRP A 34 -2.31 9.06 12.60
C TRP A 34 -2.85 8.05 11.59
N SER A 35 -2.24 8.04 10.42
CA SER A 35 -2.62 7.06 9.40
C SER A 35 -1.41 6.60 8.63
N VAL A 36 -1.49 5.41 8.05
CA VAL A 36 -0.49 4.87 7.16
C VAL A 36 -1.20 4.40 5.90
N THR A 37 -0.59 4.70 4.76
CA THR A 37 -1.12 4.36 3.44
C THR A 37 -0.10 3.58 2.67
N VAL A 38 -0.53 2.46 2.08
CA VAL A 38 0.27 1.74 1.11
C VAL A 38 -0.24 2.11 -0.28
N THR A 39 0.69 2.39 -1.19
CA THR A 39 0.36 2.58 -2.59
C THR A 39 1.09 1.51 -3.36
N GLY A 40 0.36 0.79 -4.20
CA GLY A 40 0.92 -0.30 -4.98
C GLY A 40 0.62 -0.14 -6.45
N ASN A 41 1.60 -0.49 -7.28
CA ASN A 41 1.41 -0.63 -8.70
C ASN A 41 1.56 -2.09 -9.04
N PHE A 42 0.64 -2.60 -9.84
CA PHE A 42 0.56 -4.01 -10.13
C PHE A 42 0.46 -4.24 -11.63
N SER A 43 1.01 -5.34 -12.07
CA SER A 43 0.84 -5.83 -13.43
C SER A 43 0.15 -7.18 -13.33
N TYR A 44 -0.85 -7.41 -14.18
CA TYR A 44 -1.55 -8.68 -14.15
C TYR A 44 -1.93 -9.12 -15.55
N VAL A 45 -2.09 -10.44 -15.69
CA VAL A 45 -2.63 -11.07 -16.89
C VAL A 45 -3.91 -11.74 -16.43
N LYS A 46 -5.02 -11.23 -16.91
CA LYS A 46 -6.34 -11.64 -16.42
C LYS A 46 -6.52 -13.15 -16.43
N GLY A 47 -6.90 -13.67 -15.27
CA GLY A 47 -7.12 -15.12 -15.11
C GLY A 47 -5.86 -15.95 -15.02
N LYS A 48 -4.68 -15.34 -15.10
CA LYS A 48 -3.43 -16.10 -15.11
C LYS A 48 -2.48 -15.73 -14.00
N SER A 49 -2.12 -14.47 -13.89
CA SER A 49 -1.10 -14.07 -12.93
C SER A 49 -1.24 -12.61 -12.55
N SER A 50 -0.68 -12.27 -11.42
CA SER A 50 -0.56 -10.88 -10.99
C SER A 50 0.70 -10.72 -10.17
N LYS A 51 1.26 -9.52 -10.19
CA LYS A 51 2.43 -9.21 -9.40
C LYS A 51 2.45 -7.73 -9.05
N CYS A 52 3.08 -7.43 -7.94
CA CYS A 52 3.32 -6.06 -7.52
C CYS A 52 4.62 -5.59 -8.16
N THR A 53 4.57 -4.49 -8.89
CA THR A 53 5.76 -3.97 -9.56
C THR A 53 6.44 -2.88 -8.76
N SER A 54 5.69 -2.16 -7.93
CA SER A 54 6.28 -1.20 -7.02
C SER A 54 5.35 -0.97 -5.84
N SER A 55 5.93 -0.51 -4.74
CA SER A 55 5.15 -0.16 -3.55
C SER A 55 5.74 1.08 -2.93
N SER A 56 4.91 1.84 -2.25
CA SER A 56 5.37 3.00 -1.51
C SER A 56 4.55 3.14 -0.24
N VAL A 57 5.07 3.90 0.70
CA VAL A 57 4.44 4.13 1.98
C VAL A 57 4.30 5.61 2.19
N SER A 58 3.18 5.99 2.77
CA SER A 58 2.94 7.36 3.23
C SER A 58 2.33 7.27 4.62
N ALA A 59 2.69 8.18 5.49
CA ALA A 59 2.13 8.22 6.82
C ALA A 59 1.94 9.67 7.22
N VAL A 60 0.85 9.93 7.93
CA VAL A 60 0.48 11.28 8.34
C VAL A 60 0.13 11.25 9.81
N SER A 61 0.63 12.21 10.55
CA SER A 61 0.26 12.41 11.94
C SER A 61 -0.77 13.54 12.02
N TYR A 62 -1.84 13.30 12.74
CA TYR A 62 -2.90 14.28 12.96
C TYR A 62 -2.85 14.85 14.38
N SER A 63 -1.90 14.41 15.18
CA SER A 63 -1.77 14.84 16.57
C SER A 63 -0.33 15.20 16.87
N ALA A 64 -0.13 16.29 17.60
CA ALA A 64 1.20 16.73 17.98
C ALA A 64 1.90 15.74 18.93
N SER A 65 1.13 14.89 19.61
CA SER A 65 1.68 13.89 20.52
C SER A 65 2.13 12.62 19.82
N TRP A 66 1.79 12.45 18.53
CA TRP A 66 2.13 11.27 17.78
C TRP A 66 3.00 11.66 16.60
N LYS A 67 4.19 11.12 16.53
CA LYS A 67 5.13 11.46 15.47
C LYS A 67 5.56 10.20 14.73
N ILE A 68 5.61 10.31 13.40
CA ILE A 68 6.07 9.23 12.55
C ILE A 68 7.57 9.11 12.71
N SER A 69 8.01 7.96 13.20
CA SER A 69 9.41 7.71 13.48
C SER A 69 10.09 7.00 12.31
N ASN A 70 9.40 6.06 11.71
CA ASN A 70 9.97 5.25 10.64
C ASN A 70 8.86 4.78 9.72
N LYS A 71 9.17 4.60 8.45
CA LYS A 71 8.27 4.01 7.48
C LYS A 71 9.06 3.20 6.49
N SER A 72 8.45 2.12 6.04
CA SER A 72 9.05 1.28 5.03
C SER A 72 7.97 0.67 4.16
N SER A 73 8.35 0.30 2.96
CA SER A 73 7.46 -0.40 2.06
C SER A 73 8.18 -1.60 1.48
N SER A 74 7.41 -2.60 1.11
CA SER A 74 7.94 -3.80 0.48
C SER A 74 6.90 -4.37 -0.44
N LYS A 75 7.34 -5.25 -1.32
CA LYS A 75 6.46 -5.98 -2.21
C LYS A 75 6.87 -7.44 -2.22
N SER A 76 5.89 -8.30 -2.36
CA SER A 76 6.12 -9.73 -2.44
C SER A 76 5.00 -10.34 -3.28
N GLY A 77 5.37 -11.02 -4.37
CA GLY A 77 4.35 -11.58 -5.26
C GLY A 77 3.42 -10.49 -5.77
N ASN A 78 2.15 -10.60 -5.45
CA ASN A 78 1.12 -9.64 -5.85
C ASN A 78 0.64 -8.75 -4.70
N THR A 79 1.47 -8.58 -3.68
CA THR A 79 1.10 -7.81 -2.50
C THR A 79 2.09 -6.68 -2.27
N ALA A 80 1.57 -5.48 -2.04
CA ALA A 80 2.34 -4.33 -1.59
C ALA A 80 2.05 -4.14 -0.10
N THR A 81 3.09 -3.93 0.68
CA THR A 81 2.95 -3.75 2.12
C THR A 81 3.64 -2.48 2.54
N ALA A 82 2.98 -1.69 3.36
CA ALA A 82 3.57 -0.51 3.98
C ALA A 82 3.55 -0.68 5.48
N SER A 83 4.60 -0.20 6.12
CA SER A 83 4.76 -0.30 7.56
C SER A 83 5.19 1.06 8.08
N ALA A 84 4.65 1.46 9.21
CA ALA A 84 5.04 2.70 9.85
C ALA A 84 5.16 2.48 11.35
N THR A 85 6.17 3.09 11.94
CA THR A 85 6.35 3.13 13.37
C THR A 85 6.12 4.56 13.84
N VAL A 86 5.27 4.70 14.84
CA VAL A 86 4.85 5.99 15.34
C VAL A 86 5.15 6.03 16.83
N LEU A 87 5.72 7.14 17.27
CA LEU A 87 6.04 7.36 18.68
C LEU A 87 5.01 8.29 19.28
N GLN A 88 4.52 7.92 20.44
CA GLN A 88 3.66 8.78 21.24
C GLN A 88 4.55 9.51 22.24
N TYR A 89 4.38 10.82 22.29
CA TYR A 89 5.17 11.68 23.16
C TYR A 89 4.34 12.24 24.29
N SER A 90 4.98 12.36 25.44
CA SER A 90 4.47 13.15 26.56
C SER A 90 5.46 14.29 26.75
N GLY A 91 5.08 15.49 26.30
CA GLY A 91 6.01 16.60 26.24
C GLY A 91 7.11 16.31 25.21
N THR A 92 8.35 16.24 25.66
CA THR A 92 9.49 15.95 24.79
C THR A 92 9.97 14.49 24.91
N ARG A 93 9.28 13.68 25.70
CA ARG A 93 9.70 12.32 25.98
C ARG A 93 8.81 11.32 25.26
N PRO A 94 9.38 10.36 24.50
CA PRO A 94 8.57 9.28 23.93
C PRO A 94 8.16 8.32 25.05
N VAL A 95 6.87 8.00 25.09
CA VAL A 95 6.31 7.11 26.11
C VAL A 95 5.72 5.83 25.54
N ASN A 96 5.56 5.75 24.22
CA ASN A 96 5.02 4.57 23.57
C ASN A 96 5.48 4.51 22.14
N SER A 97 5.54 3.28 21.61
CA SER A 97 5.92 3.04 20.23
C SER A 97 4.94 2.03 19.64
N VAL A 98 4.38 2.35 18.47
CA VAL A 98 3.39 1.51 17.82
C VAL A 98 3.83 1.31 16.37
N THR A 99 3.87 0.06 15.93
CA THR A 99 4.16 -0.27 14.54
C THR A 99 2.92 -0.89 13.93
N ARG A 100 2.54 -0.40 12.76
CA ARG A 100 1.39 -0.92 12.03
C ARG A 100 1.74 -1.15 10.57
N LYS A 101 1.07 -2.14 10.00
CA LYS A 101 1.24 -2.49 8.59
C LYS A 101 -0.09 -2.45 7.88
N VAL A 102 -0.05 -2.12 6.61
CA VAL A 102 -1.21 -2.21 5.74
C VAL A 102 -0.75 -2.84 4.43
N SER A 103 -1.55 -3.74 3.90
CA SER A 103 -1.21 -4.48 2.69
C SER A 103 -2.29 -4.29 1.63
N LEU A 104 -1.86 -4.21 0.39
CA LEU A 104 -2.73 -4.12 -0.77
C LEU A 104 -2.36 -5.24 -1.73
N THR A 105 -3.34 -6.03 -2.11
CA THR A 105 -3.15 -7.19 -2.96
C THR A 105 -3.95 -7.02 -4.24
N CYS A 106 -3.35 -7.42 -5.37
CA CYS A 106 -4.04 -7.45 -6.65
C CYS A 106 -4.21 -8.89 -7.08
N ASP A 107 -5.45 -9.31 -7.35
CA ASP A 107 -5.67 -10.67 -7.81
C ASP A 107 -5.47 -10.77 -9.33
N VAL A 108 -5.61 -11.98 -9.87
CA VAL A 108 -5.37 -12.22 -11.29
C VAL A 108 -6.42 -11.59 -12.20
N ASN A 109 -7.48 -11.04 -11.64
CA ASN A 109 -8.49 -10.30 -12.38
C ASN A 109 -8.33 -8.78 -12.25
N GLY A 110 -7.28 -8.34 -11.58
CA GLY A 110 -7.01 -6.92 -11.39
C GLY A 110 -7.81 -6.29 -10.26
N ILE A 111 -8.38 -7.09 -9.37
CA ILE A 111 -9.17 -6.58 -8.26
C ILE A 111 -8.25 -6.37 -7.06
N LEU A 112 -8.30 -5.17 -6.52
CA LEU A 112 -7.49 -4.80 -5.36
C LEU A 112 -8.25 -5.06 -4.07
N SER A 113 -7.53 -5.49 -3.06
CA SER A 113 -8.14 -5.75 -1.75
C SER A 113 -7.17 -5.52 -0.60
#